data_1aca9be8f45382b4f384f2956831fd57
#
_entry.id   1aca9be8f45382b4f384f2956831fd57
#
_cell.length_a   1.000
_cell.length_b   1.000
_cell.length_c   1.000
_cell.angle_alpha   90.00
_cell.angle_beta   90.00
_cell.angle_gamma   90.00
#
_symmetry.space_group_name_H-M   'P 1'
#
loop_
_entity.id
_entity.type
_entity.pdbx_description
1 polymer ?
#
loop_
_entity_poly.entity_id
_entity_poly.type
_entity_poly.pdbx_seq_one_letter_code
_entity_poly.pdbx_strand_id
1 'polypeptide(L)'
;MRVITGSARGRRLGELKGMETRPTTDKVKESIFNCIQFDVEDARVLDLFAGTGQLGIEALSRGAKSALFVDKRADAVKLVRENLALCHLEENAQVICGDSLAALGTQSGRFDIIFLDPPYESGLLEQAMEKIAQFDI
;
A
#
# COMPACT_ATOMS: atom_id res chain seq x y z
N MET A 1 8.54 6.33 10.61
CA MET A 1 7.98 6.70 9.29
C MET A 1 6.81 7.66 9.46
N ARG A 2 6.58 8.48 8.48
CA ARG A 2 5.55 9.52 8.51
C ARG A 2 4.99 9.76 7.11
N VAL A 3 3.83 10.39 7.06
CA VAL A 3 3.28 10.88 5.80
C VAL A 3 4.04 12.14 5.38
N ILE A 4 4.49 12.18 4.14
CA ILE A 4 5.35 13.27 3.65
C ILE A 4 4.53 14.44 3.13
N THR A 5 3.49 14.19 2.36
CA THR A 5 2.74 15.22 1.64
C THR A 5 1.23 14.95 1.69
N GLY A 6 0.43 15.96 1.45
CA GLY A 6 -1.02 15.83 1.31
C GLY A 6 -1.79 16.12 2.59
N SER A 7 -3.03 15.63 2.64
CA SER A 7 -3.97 15.93 3.73
C SER A 7 -3.51 15.43 5.10
N ALA A 8 -2.71 14.37 5.14
CA ALA A 8 -2.19 13.79 6.39
C ALA A 8 -0.71 14.11 6.62
N ARG A 9 -0.17 15.10 5.92
CA ARG A 9 1.25 15.49 6.02
C ARG A 9 1.71 15.60 7.47
N GLY A 10 2.86 15.00 7.76
CA GLY A 10 3.49 15.06 9.07
C GLY A 10 2.98 14.06 10.09
N ARG A 11 1.92 13.32 9.80
CA ARG A 11 1.40 12.30 10.71
C ARG A 11 2.40 11.14 10.81
N ARG A 12 2.71 10.75 12.04
CA ARG A 12 3.56 9.59 12.28
C ARG A 12 2.74 8.33 12.20
N LEU A 13 3.24 7.36 11.44
CA LEU A 13 2.60 6.06 11.29
C LEU A 13 3.19 5.07 12.30
N GLY A 14 2.33 4.20 12.83
CA GLY A 14 2.79 3.10 13.67
C GLY A 14 3.62 2.11 12.88
N GLU A 15 4.53 1.44 13.57
CA GLU A 15 5.44 0.43 13.00
C GLU A 15 5.17 -0.93 13.63
N LEU A 16 5.44 -1.99 12.87
CA LEU A 16 5.36 -3.35 13.39
C LEU A 16 6.59 -3.67 14.21
N LYS A 17 6.38 -4.08 15.46
CA LYS A 17 7.47 -4.50 16.35
C LYS A 17 8.04 -5.84 15.88
N GLY A 18 9.36 -5.95 15.91
CA GLY A 18 10.05 -7.19 15.57
C GLY A 18 10.06 -7.53 14.09
N MET A 19 9.60 -6.64 13.24
CA MET A 19 9.76 -6.83 11.81
C MET A 19 11.15 -6.41 11.38
N GLU A 20 11.87 -7.36 10.83
CA GLU A 20 13.16 -7.14 10.17
C GLU A 20 12.98 -6.70 8.72
N THR A 21 11.82 -6.16 8.39
CA THR A 21 11.59 -5.63 7.06
C THR A 21 12.34 -4.33 6.91
N ARG A 22 12.97 -4.16 5.76
CA ARG A 22 13.57 -2.89 5.39
C ARG A 22 12.50 -1.82 5.46
N PRO A 23 12.60 -0.85 6.38
CA PRO A 23 11.69 0.26 6.30
C PRO A 23 11.96 1.02 5.00
N THR A 24 10.92 1.30 4.26
CA THR A 24 11.03 2.25 3.16
C THR A 24 11.30 3.61 3.80
N THR A 25 12.50 4.13 3.59
CA THR A 25 12.88 5.41 4.17
C THR A 25 12.04 6.54 3.55
N ASP A 26 11.95 7.66 4.26
CA ASP A 26 11.29 8.86 3.74
C ASP A 26 11.86 9.28 2.38
N LYS A 27 13.18 9.17 2.24
CA LYS A 27 13.86 9.54 0.98
C LYS A 27 13.46 8.63 -0.18
N VAL A 28 13.39 7.31 0.05
CA VAL A 28 12.97 6.37 -0.98
C VAL A 28 11.50 6.58 -1.32
N LYS A 29 10.65 6.75 -0.32
CA LYS A 29 9.23 7.01 -0.52
C LYS A 29 9.02 8.31 -1.31
N GLU A 30 9.73 9.37 -0.98
CA GLU A 30 9.69 10.62 -1.70
C GLU A 30 10.10 10.45 -3.16
N SER A 31 11.15 9.68 -3.42
CA SER A 31 11.61 9.38 -4.79
C SER A 31 10.55 8.63 -5.59
N ILE A 32 9.89 7.64 -4.98
CA ILE A 32 8.81 6.90 -5.63
C ILE A 32 7.68 7.85 -6.03
N PHE A 33 7.22 8.68 -5.10
CA PHE A 33 6.09 9.57 -5.36
C PHE A 33 6.45 10.73 -6.28
N ASN A 34 7.71 11.14 -6.34
CA ASN A 34 8.16 12.09 -7.34
C ASN A 34 8.04 11.53 -8.75
N CYS A 35 8.31 10.24 -8.92
CA CYS A 35 8.17 9.58 -10.23
C CYS A 35 6.72 9.51 -10.70
N ILE A 36 5.78 9.35 -9.77
CA ILE A 36 4.36 9.15 -10.10
C ILE A 36 3.48 10.33 -9.72
N GLN A 37 4.07 11.48 -9.42
CA GLN A 37 3.36 12.63 -8.82
C GLN A 37 2.13 13.09 -9.60
N PHE A 38 2.12 12.94 -10.91
CA PHE A 38 0.99 13.35 -11.75
C PHE A 38 -0.06 12.26 -11.94
N ASP A 39 0.21 11.05 -11.45
CA ASP A 39 -0.66 9.89 -11.63
C ASP A 39 -1.44 9.52 -10.35
N VAL A 40 -1.13 10.14 -9.22
CA VAL A 40 -1.68 9.77 -7.92
C VAL A 40 -3.07 10.33 -7.69
N GLU A 41 -3.32 11.59 -8.07
CA GLU A 41 -4.62 12.22 -7.84
C GLU A 41 -5.72 11.44 -8.56
N ASP A 42 -6.79 11.13 -7.86
CA ASP A 42 -7.92 10.33 -8.33
C ASP A 42 -7.58 8.90 -8.74
N ALA A 43 -6.39 8.40 -8.44
CA ALA A 43 -5.98 7.05 -8.78
C ALA A 43 -6.66 6.00 -7.90
N ARG A 44 -6.93 4.83 -8.48
CA ARG A 44 -7.26 3.61 -7.74
C ARG A 44 -5.94 2.88 -7.45
N VAL A 45 -5.66 2.68 -6.18
CA VAL A 45 -4.36 2.18 -5.72
C VAL A 45 -4.53 0.80 -5.09
N LEU A 46 -3.60 -0.10 -5.42
CA LEU A 46 -3.47 -1.40 -4.74
C LEU A 46 -2.12 -1.43 -4.03
N ASP A 47 -2.13 -1.62 -2.71
CA ASP A 47 -0.93 -1.83 -1.91
C ASP A 47 -0.86 -3.29 -1.51
N LEU A 48 -0.20 -4.08 -2.35
CA LEU A 48 -0.06 -5.51 -2.18
C LEU A 48 1.16 -5.78 -1.30
N PHE A 49 1.05 -6.66 -0.33
CA PHE A 49 2.07 -6.83 0.74
C PHE A 49 2.21 -5.54 1.56
N ALA A 50 1.09 -5.02 2.03
CA ALA A 50 1.01 -3.66 2.54
C ALA A 50 1.89 -3.36 3.77
N GLY A 51 2.13 -4.34 4.64
CA GLY A 51 2.89 -4.13 5.87
C GLY A 51 2.25 -3.09 6.77
N THR A 52 2.90 -1.95 6.95
CA THR A 52 2.38 -0.82 7.72
C THR A 52 1.36 0.03 6.95
N GLY A 53 1.25 -0.20 5.65
CA GLY A 53 0.37 0.56 4.77
C GLY A 53 0.94 1.91 4.33
N GLN A 54 2.21 2.19 4.58
CA GLN A 54 2.76 3.53 4.36
C GLN A 54 2.67 4.02 2.92
N LEU A 55 2.80 3.14 1.92
CA LEU A 55 2.74 3.56 0.52
C LEU A 55 1.32 3.91 0.09
N GLY A 56 0.35 3.05 0.39
CA GLY A 56 -1.05 3.34 0.08
C GLY A 56 -1.59 4.53 0.85
N ILE A 57 -1.18 4.70 2.11
CA ILE A 57 -1.57 5.85 2.94
C ILE A 57 -0.99 7.15 2.36
N GLU A 58 0.27 7.12 1.93
CA GLU A 58 0.87 8.28 1.26
C GLU A 58 0.09 8.66 0.01
N ALA A 59 -0.30 7.68 -0.80
CA ALA A 59 -1.11 7.90 -2.00
C ALA A 59 -2.46 8.53 -1.67
N LEU A 60 -3.16 8.00 -0.66
CA LEU A 60 -4.44 8.57 -0.21
C LEU A 60 -4.28 10.00 0.29
N SER A 61 -3.22 10.26 1.06
CA SER A 61 -2.91 11.61 1.54
C SER A 61 -2.70 12.60 0.40
N ARG A 62 -2.18 12.14 -0.72
CA ARG A 62 -1.92 12.96 -1.90
C ARG A 62 -3.09 13.04 -2.88
N GLY A 63 -4.24 12.48 -2.53
CA GLY A 63 -5.47 12.63 -3.31
C GLY A 63 -5.88 11.44 -4.14
N ALA A 64 -5.32 10.25 -3.90
CA ALA A 64 -5.81 9.04 -4.55
C ALA A 64 -7.30 8.84 -4.24
N LYS A 65 -8.03 8.33 -5.21
CA LYS A 65 -9.47 8.10 -5.08
C LYS A 65 -9.80 7.00 -4.08
N SER A 66 -9.03 5.92 -4.13
CA SER A 66 -9.22 4.77 -3.24
C SER A 66 -7.95 3.96 -3.15
N ALA A 67 -7.80 3.21 -2.06
CA ALA A 67 -6.69 2.28 -1.90
C ALA A 67 -7.19 0.97 -1.29
N LEU A 68 -6.72 -0.13 -1.85
CA LEU A 68 -6.92 -1.47 -1.30
C LEU A 68 -5.60 -1.95 -0.74
N PHE A 69 -5.59 -2.31 0.54
CA PHE A 69 -4.42 -2.83 1.25
C PHE A 69 -4.60 -4.32 1.46
N VAL A 70 -3.60 -5.10 1.13
CA VAL A 70 -3.64 -6.56 1.32
C VAL A 70 -2.37 -7.01 2.03
N ASP A 71 -2.55 -7.75 3.13
CA ASP A 71 -1.45 -8.41 3.81
C ASP A 71 -1.98 -9.69 4.47
N LYS A 72 -1.16 -10.73 4.53
CA LYS A 72 -1.57 -11.99 5.16
C LYS A 72 -1.43 -11.97 6.68
N ARG A 73 -0.66 -11.05 7.23
CA ARG A 73 -0.42 -10.96 8.67
C ARG A 73 -1.53 -10.16 9.34
N ALA A 74 -2.17 -10.77 10.33
CA ALA A 74 -3.24 -10.12 11.07
C ALA A 74 -2.76 -8.86 11.83
N ASP A 75 -1.53 -8.89 12.36
CA ASP A 75 -0.95 -7.74 13.04
C ASP A 75 -0.67 -6.58 12.08
N ALA A 76 -0.25 -6.89 10.85
CA ALA A 76 -0.04 -5.88 9.82
C ALA A 76 -1.38 -5.23 9.42
N VAL A 77 -2.41 -6.04 9.18
CA VAL A 77 -3.75 -5.53 8.83
C VAL A 77 -4.31 -4.62 9.92
N LYS A 78 -4.17 -5.04 11.18
CA LYS A 78 -4.60 -4.21 12.30
C LYS A 78 -3.88 -2.86 12.31
N LEU A 79 -2.57 -2.87 12.09
CA LEU A 79 -1.76 -1.65 12.06
C LEU A 79 -2.15 -0.74 10.90
N VAL A 80 -2.41 -1.30 9.72
CA VAL A 80 -2.89 -0.51 8.57
C VAL A 80 -4.18 0.22 8.93
N ARG A 81 -5.12 -0.48 9.57
CA ARG A 81 -6.38 0.15 9.99
C ARG A 81 -6.16 1.25 11.02
N GLU A 82 -5.27 1.04 11.97
CA GLU A 82 -4.92 2.05 12.97
C GLU A 82 -4.27 3.27 12.32
N ASN A 83 -3.35 3.06 11.39
CA ASN A 83 -2.69 4.13 10.66
C ASN A 83 -3.67 4.93 9.80
N LEU A 84 -4.60 4.24 9.13
CA LEU A 84 -5.65 4.91 8.36
C LEU A 84 -6.54 5.79 9.22
N ALA A 85 -6.95 5.29 10.40
CA ALA A 85 -7.75 6.06 11.34
C ALA A 85 -6.99 7.28 11.85
N LEU A 86 -5.71 7.11 12.17
CA LEU A 86 -4.85 8.20 12.63
C LEU A 86 -4.76 9.32 11.58
N CYS A 87 -4.77 8.97 10.31
CA CYS A 87 -4.67 9.92 9.21
C CYS A 87 -6.03 10.40 8.68
N HIS A 88 -7.14 9.91 9.24
CA HIS A 88 -8.50 10.20 8.78
C HIS A 88 -8.73 9.84 7.31
N LEU A 89 -8.19 8.70 6.88
CA LEU A 89 -8.25 8.24 5.48
C LEU A 89 -9.03 6.95 5.28
N GLU A 90 -9.71 6.44 6.32
CA GLU A 90 -10.40 5.16 6.26
C GLU A 90 -11.59 5.12 5.30
N GLU A 91 -12.22 6.24 5.00
CA GLU A 91 -13.38 6.29 4.10
C GLU A 91 -13.06 5.78 2.69
N ASN A 92 -11.87 6.03 2.22
CA ASN A 92 -11.45 5.70 0.86
C ASN A 92 -10.51 4.49 0.83
N ALA A 93 -10.49 3.71 1.89
CA ALA A 93 -9.59 2.58 2.04
C ALA A 93 -10.36 1.30 2.34
N GLN A 94 -9.86 0.20 1.78
CA GLN A 94 -10.32 -1.15 2.10
C GLN A 94 -9.10 -1.96 2.51
N VAL A 95 -9.23 -2.79 3.53
CA VAL A 95 -8.12 -3.61 4.04
C VAL A 95 -8.56 -5.08 4.07
N ILE A 96 -7.76 -5.93 3.43
CA ILE A 96 -8.01 -7.37 3.37
C ILE A 96 -6.87 -8.10 4.07
N CYS A 97 -7.24 -8.98 5.01
CA CYS A 97 -6.31 -9.92 5.62
C CYS A 97 -6.36 -11.22 4.84
N GLY A 98 -5.31 -11.52 4.09
CA GLY A 98 -5.28 -12.73 3.29
C GLY A 98 -4.03 -12.82 2.43
N ASP A 99 -3.93 -13.92 1.69
CA ASP A 99 -2.83 -14.12 0.75
C ASP A 99 -2.92 -13.08 -0.37
N SER A 100 -1.84 -12.33 -0.55
CA SER A 100 -1.79 -11.27 -1.56
C SER A 100 -2.00 -11.80 -2.98
N LEU A 101 -1.44 -12.96 -3.31
CA LEU A 101 -1.61 -13.56 -4.64
C LEU A 101 -3.06 -14.03 -4.86
N ALA A 102 -3.69 -14.62 -3.84
CA ALA A 102 -5.08 -15.04 -3.91
C ALA A 102 -6.02 -13.85 -4.07
N ALA A 103 -5.72 -12.74 -3.40
CA ALA A 103 -6.52 -11.52 -3.47
C ALA A 103 -6.59 -10.97 -4.91
N LEU A 104 -5.53 -11.09 -5.69
CA LEU A 104 -5.51 -10.64 -7.08
C LEU A 104 -6.60 -11.30 -7.92
N GLY A 105 -6.90 -12.57 -7.66
CA GLY A 105 -7.93 -13.31 -8.41
C GLY A 105 -9.36 -12.91 -8.07
N THR A 106 -9.57 -12.18 -6.98
CA THR A 106 -10.90 -11.78 -6.51
C THR A 106 -11.26 -10.34 -6.86
N GLN A 107 -10.32 -9.58 -7.40
CA GLN A 107 -10.54 -8.18 -7.69
C GLN A 107 -11.13 -8.00 -9.10
N SER A 108 -12.12 -7.13 -9.18
CA SER A 108 -12.70 -6.70 -10.44
C SER A 108 -12.32 -5.23 -10.70
N GLY A 109 -12.07 -4.92 -11.95
CA GLY A 109 -11.66 -3.59 -12.35
C GLY A 109 -10.15 -3.40 -12.25
N ARG A 110 -9.69 -2.33 -12.84
CA ARG A 110 -8.26 -2.03 -12.94
C ARG A 110 -7.82 -1.05 -11.87
N PHE A 111 -6.58 -1.22 -11.45
CA PHE A 111 -5.90 -0.23 -10.61
C PHE A 111 -5.01 0.64 -11.48
N ASP A 112 -4.91 1.90 -11.11
CA ASP A 112 -4.03 2.84 -11.80
C ASP A 112 -2.59 2.72 -11.30
N ILE A 113 -2.43 2.40 -10.02
CA ILE A 113 -1.13 2.23 -9.37
C ILE A 113 -1.17 0.98 -8.51
N ILE A 114 -0.14 0.14 -8.65
CA ILE A 114 0.03 -1.06 -7.82
C ILE A 114 1.41 -1.00 -7.18
N PHE A 115 1.44 -0.98 -5.85
CA PHE A 115 2.69 -1.09 -5.09
C PHE A 115 2.97 -2.55 -4.79
N LEU A 116 4.16 -3.01 -5.14
CA LEU A 116 4.62 -4.38 -4.91
C LEU A 116 5.92 -4.36 -4.12
N ASP A 117 5.84 -4.67 -2.82
CA ASP A 117 7.01 -4.74 -1.96
C ASP A 117 6.97 -6.03 -1.13
N PRO A 118 7.08 -7.20 -1.81
CA PRO A 118 7.03 -8.49 -1.12
C PRO A 118 8.28 -8.76 -0.30
N PRO A 119 8.25 -9.78 0.57
CA PRO A 119 9.44 -10.22 1.30
C PRO A 119 10.58 -10.56 0.35
N TYR A 120 11.80 -10.32 0.81
CA TYR A 120 13.03 -10.54 0.04
C TYR A 120 13.16 -12.00 -0.39
N GLU A 121 13.64 -12.22 -1.63
CA GLU A 121 13.98 -13.54 -2.17
C GLU A 121 12.86 -14.59 -2.09
N SER A 122 11.61 -14.14 -2.08
CA SER A 122 10.47 -15.05 -1.95
C SER A 122 9.91 -15.55 -3.27
N GLY A 123 10.30 -14.95 -4.40
CA GLY A 123 9.70 -15.23 -5.70
C GLY A 123 8.28 -14.65 -5.86
N LEU A 124 7.77 -14.00 -4.82
CA LEU A 124 6.41 -13.47 -4.83
C LEU A 124 6.22 -12.30 -5.79
N LEU A 125 7.29 -11.52 -6.03
CA LEU A 125 7.21 -10.39 -6.95
C LEU A 125 6.88 -10.86 -8.37
N GLU A 126 7.61 -11.85 -8.87
CA GLU A 126 7.40 -12.42 -10.20
C GLU A 126 6.02 -13.05 -10.32
N GLN A 127 5.60 -13.81 -9.30
CA GLN A 127 4.28 -14.43 -9.28
C GLN A 127 3.16 -13.38 -9.27
N ALA A 128 3.32 -12.30 -8.52
CA ALA A 128 2.35 -11.21 -8.47
C ALA A 128 2.25 -10.52 -9.84
N MET A 129 3.37 -10.23 -10.46
CA MET A 129 3.41 -9.59 -11.78
C MET A 129 2.73 -10.46 -12.86
N GLU A 130 2.96 -11.77 -12.83
CA GLU A 130 2.30 -12.70 -13.74
C GLU A 130 0.79 -12.70 -13.56
N LYS A 131 0.31 -12.71 -12.31
CA LYS A 131 -1.13 -12.69 -12.03
C LYS A 131 -1.77 -11.36 -12.39
N ILE A 132 -1.10 -10.25 -12.17
CA ILE A 132 -1.60 -8.93 -12.58
C ILE A 132 -1.80 -8.90 -14.09
N ALA A 133 -0.84 -9.39 -14.86
CA ALA A 133 -0.97 -9.48 -16.30
C ALA A 133 -2.07 -10.43 -16.72
N GLN A 134 -2.18 -11.61 -16.08
CA GLN A 134 -3.18 -12.62 -16.38
C GLN A 134 -4.60 -12.14 -16.16
N PHE A 135 -4.84 -11.43 -15.04
CA PHE A 135 -6.19 -10.96 -14.68
C PHE A 135 -6.50 -9.57 -15.20
N ASP A 136 -5.55 -8.92 -15.86
CA ASP A 136 -5.72 -7.59 -16.44
C ASP A 136 -6.22 -6.57 -15.42
N ILE A 137 -5.52 -6.53 -14.28
CA ILE A 137 -5.86 -5.67 -13.16
C ILE A 137 -5.17 -4.33 -13.25
#